data_9524c515e08c97c24e38e418801e01f0
#
_entry.id   9524c515e08c97c24e38e418801e01f0
#
_cell.length_a   1.000
_cell.length_b   1.000
_cell.length_c   1.000
_cell.angle_alpha   90.00
_cell.angle_beta   90.00
_cell.angle_gamma   90.00
#
_symmetry.space_group_name_H-M   'P 1'
#
loop_
_entity.id
_entity.type
_entity.pdbx_description
1 polymer ?
#
loop_
_entity_poly.entity_id
_entity_poly.type
_entity_poly.pdbx_seq_one_letter_code
_entity_poly.pdbx_strand_id
1 'polypeptide(L)'
;MLFRSEGSITFGLVKEEEWVKLYVTDTGCGISKEKLPLIFTRFEKLNDFVQGTGLGLPICKSIVERLGGRIEVESELGQGSTFILYLPNRQVQEVVVGKRENAAGNMGVENRQKKILIAEDVESSYLQINAFLKKEYTILWVPNGEEAVKSFIREKPDLILMDIRMPVMNGIQATAKIRAISQEIPIIAITAYAFCPEGERALEAGCNEVIAKPYPLEKLKETIETYL
;
A
#
# COMPACT_ATOMS: atom_id res chain seq x y z
N MET A 1 -10.58 22.80 -24.28
CA MET A 1 -9.71 21.61 -24.19
C MET A 1 -10.14 20.64 -25.27
N LEU A 2 -9.35 20.49 -26.31
CA LEU A 2 -9.61 19.49 -27.34
C LEU A 2 -8.94 18.18 -26.84
N PHE A 3 -9.70 17.36 -26.13
CA PHE A 3 -9.35 15.96 -26.07
C PHE A 3 -9.51 15.42 -27.49
N ARG A 4 -8.49 14.77 -28.01
CA ARG A 4 -8.67 14.00 -29.23
C ARG A 4 -9.76 12.96 -28.96
N SER A 5 -10.78 12.92 -29.80
CA SER A 5 -11.82 11.90 -29.76
C SER A 5 -11.31 10.52 -30.23
N GLU A 6 -10.11 10.48 -30.81
CA GLU A 6 -9.49 9.29 -31.36
C GLU A 6 -8.00 9.27 -31.01
N GLY A 7 -7.49 8.12 -30.61
CA GLY A 7 -6.09 7.88 -30.27
C GLY A 7 -5.93 6.55 -29.54
N SER A 8 -4.70 6.16 -29.29
CA SER A 8 -4.37 4.94 -28.57
C SER A 8 -3.44 5.23 -27.39
N ILE A 9 -3.57 4.42 -26.37
CA ILE A 9 -2.61 4.33 -25.26
C ILE A 9 -2.14 2.88 -25.21
N THR A 10 -0.84 2.70 -25.29
CA THR A 10 -0.19 1.40 -25.17
C THR A 10 0.65 1.40 -23.92
N PHE A 11 0.59 0.35 -23.13
CA PHE A 11 1.47 0.16 -21.99
C PHE A 11 2.04 -1.26 -22.01
N GLY A 12 3.22 -1.40 -21.42
CA GLY A 12 3.86 -2.69 -21.35
C GLY A 12 4.93 -2.75 -20.29
N LEU A 13 5.41 -3.98 -20.06
CA LEU A 13 6.47 -4.30 -19.15
C LEU A 13 7.49 -5.20 -19.85
N VAL A 14 8.76 -4.86 -19.70
CA VAL A 14 9.89 -5.69 -20.16
C VAL A 14 10.78 -5.94 -18.96
N LYS A 15 11.08 -7.21 -18.70
CA LYS A 15 12.01 -7.62 -17.65
C LYS A 15 13.38 -7.80 -18.27
N GLU A 16 14.35 -7.06 -17.77
CA GLU A 16 15.77 -7.16 -18.09
C GLU A 16 16.53 -7.72 -16.86
N GLU A 17 17.82 -8.04 -17.02
CA GLU A 17 18.59 -8.63 -15.91
C GLU A 17 18.64 -7.74 -14.67
N GLU A 18 18.93 -6.45 -14.83
CA GLU A 18 19.06 -5.50 -13.73
C GLU A 18 17.83 -4.60 -13.54
N TRP A 19 16.95 -4.49 -14.55
CA TRP A 19 15.88 -3.54 -14.59
C TRP A 19 14.55 -4.18 -15.00
N VAL A 20 13.48 -3.67 -14.42
CA VAL A 20 12.12 -3.84 -14.95
C VAL A 20 11.74 -2.52 -15.61
N LYS A 21 11.56 -2.54 -16.94
CA LYS A 21 11.15 -1.42 -17.75
C LYS A 21 9.64 -1.42 -17.90
N LEU A 22 8.97 -0.41 -17.38
CA LEU A 22 7.55 -0.13 -17.61
C LEU A 22 7.45 1.03 -18.59
N TYR A 23 6.58 0.94 -19.59
CA TYR A 23 6.36 2.04 -20.52
C TYR A 23 4.89 2.30 -20.77
N VAL A 24 4.57 3.57 -21.00
CA VAL A 24 3.25 4.04 -21.44
C VAL A 24 3.46 4.97 -22.61
N THR A 25 2.87 4.63 -23.75
CA THR A 25 2.94 5.42 -24.98
C THR A 25 1.54 5.90 -25.34
N ASP A 26 1.40 7.18 -25.61
CA ASP A 26 0.18 7.77 -26.14
C ASP A 26 0.40 8.36 -27.54
N THR A 27 -0.66 8.45 -28.32
CA THR A 27 -0.67 9.11 -29.62
C THR A 27 -1.25 10.54 -29.54
N GLY A 28 -1.02 11.21 -28.41
CA GLY A 28 -1.55 12.55 -28.13
C GLY A 28 -0.85 13.70 -28.84
N CYS A 29 -0.96 14.87 -28.25
CA CYS A 29 -0.36 16.09 -28.81
C CYS A 29 1.17 16.15 -28.70
N GLY A 30 1.77 15.26 -27.92
CA GLY A 30 3.20 15.30 -27.62
C GLY A 30 3.64 16.52 -26.82
N ILE A 31 4.94 16.60 -26.54
CA ILE A 31 5.56 17.64 -25.73
C ILE A 31 6.72 18.25 -26.51
N SER A 32 6.79 19.58 -26.56
CA SER A 32 7.89 20.25 -27.21
C SER A 32 9.20 20.07 -26.47
N LYS A 33 10.33 20.05 -27.16
CA LYS A 33 11.68 19.86 -26.57
C LYS A 33 12.00 20.86 -25.47
N GLU A 34 11.50 22.09 -25.61
CA GLU A 34 11.71 23.17 -24.62
C GLU A 34 10.98 22.90 -23.31
N LYS A 35 9.85 22.17 -23.36
CA LYS A 35 9.02 21.86 -22.20
C LYS A 35 9.38 20.53 -21.53
N LEU A 36 10.07 19.62 -22.20
CA LEU A 36 10.49 18.33 -21.65
C LEU A 36 11.22 18.44 -20.31
N PRO A 37 12.17 19.36 -20.08
CA PRO A 37 12.84 19.52 -18.79
C PRO A 37 11.91 19.93 -17.64
N LEU A 38 10.78 20.59 -17.99
CA LEU A 38 9.88 21.21 -17.00
C LEU A 38 8.75 20.26 -16.54
N ILE A 39 8.46 19.18 -17.26
CA ILE A 39 7.31 18.31 -16.96
C ILE A 39 7.37 17.63 -15.59
N PHE A 40 8.55 17.52 -15.00
CA PHE A 40 8.77 16.98 -13.65
C PHE A 40 8.90 18.06 -12.57
N THR A 41 8.74 19.33 -12.93
CA THR A 41 8.74 20.43 -11.97
C THR A 41 7.38 20.54 -11.29
N ARG A 42 7.38 20.77 -9.98
CA ARG A 42 6.13 20.88 -9.20
C ARG A 42 5.34 22.11 -9.61
N PHE A 43 4.03 21.96 -9.74
CA PHE A 43 3.08 23.02 -10.10
C PHE A 43 3.23 23.56 -11.53
N GLU A 44 4.15 23.01 -12.32
CA GLU A 44 4.31 23.39 -13.73
C GLU A 44 3.20 22.75 -14.57
N LYS A 45 2.61 23.54 -15.47
CA LYS A 45 1.60 23.10 -16.42
C LYS A 45 2.07 23.39 -17.83
N LEU A 46 2.05 22.39 -18.67
CA LEU A 46 2.41 22.55 -20.09
C LEU A 46 1.40 23.43 -20.86
N ASN A 47 0.17 23.54 -20.31
CA ASN A 47 -0.91 24.33 -20.89
C ASN A 47 -1.84 24.82 -19.76
N ASP A 48 -2.06 26.12 -19.66
CA ASP A 48 -2.91 26.77 -18.64
C ASP A 48 -4.40 26.38 -18.75
N PHE A 49 -4.81 25.86 -19.91
CA PHE A 49 -6.19 25.42 -20.14
C PHE A 49 -6.45 23.98 -19.67
N VAL A 50 -5.42 23.24 -19.22
CA VAL A 50 -5.60 21.88 -18.72
C VAL A 50 -5.89 21.89 -17.23
N GLN A 51 -7.04 21.33 -16.87
CA GLN A 51 -7.44 21.14 -15.48
C GLN A 51 -6.51 20.11 -14.82
N GLY A 52 -5.81 20.50 -13.75
CA GLY A 52 -4.86 19.65 -13.02
C GLY A 52 -3.99 20.48 -12.09
N THR A 53 -3.38 19.84 -11.10
CA THR A 53 -2.55 20.49 -10.07
C THR A 53 -1.07 20.65 -10.48
N GLY A 54 -0.62 20.05 -11.58
CA GLY A 54 0.81 20.00 -11.95
C GLY A 54 1.67 19.16 -10.99
N LEU A 55 1.07 18.23 -10.24
CA LEU A 55 1.77 17.40 -9.24
C LEU A 55 1.96 15.95 -9.67
N GLY A 56 1.21 15.45 -10.66
CA GLY A 56 1.21 14.02 -11.01
C GLY A 56 2.60 13.51 -11.42
N LEU A 57 3.22 14.07 -12.45
CA LEU A 57 4.53 13.64 -12.93
C LEU A 57 5.66 13.85 -11.90
N PRO A 58 5.75 14.99 -11.19
CA PRO A 58 6.69 15.15 -10.08
C PRO A 58 6.57 14.08 -8.98
N ILE A 59 5.35 13.68 -8.63
CA ILE A 59 5.10 12.60 -7.66
C ILE A 59 5.59 11.27 -8.22
N CYS A 60 5.24 10.92 -9.47
CA CYS A 60 5.71 9.70 -10.12
C CYS A 60 7.24 9.62 -10.12
N LYS A 61 7.93 10.72 -10.49
CA LYS A 61 9.39 10.79 -10.46
C LYS A 61 9.94 10.54 -9.06
N SER A 62 9.40 11.22 -8.04
CA SER A 62 9.83 11.05 -6.65
C SER A 62 9.67 9.61 -6.15
N ILE A 63 8.57 8.94 -6.51
CA ILE A 63 8.32 7.53 -6.15
C ILE A 63 9.35 6.61 -6.81
N VAL A 64 9.57 6.78 -8.12
CA VAL A 64 10.51 5.95 -8.89
C VAL A 64 11.94 6.11 -8.37
N GLU A 65 12.38 7.35 -8.09
CA GLU A 65 13.70 7.64 -7.53
C GLU A 65 13.87 7.03 -6.11
N ARG A 66 12.85 7.09 -5.27
CA ARG A 66 12.86 6.43 -3.93
C ARG A 66 12.96 4.91 -4.02
N LEU A 67 12.46 4.30 -5.07
CA LEU A 67 12.59 2.86 -5.34
C LEU A 67 13.97 2.51 -5.93
N GLY A 68 14.85 3.48 -6.12
CA GLY A 68 16.16 3.32 -6.74
C GLY A 68 16.11 3.22 -8.26
N GLY A 69 15.00 3.65 -8.85
CA GLY A 69 14.76 3.67 -10.29
C GLY A 69 14.97 5.04 -10.94
N ARG A 70 14.62 5.14 -12.21
CA ARG A 70 14.60 6.39 -12.96
C ARG A 70 13.43 6.45 -13.91
N ILE A 71 13.00 7.66 -14.27
CA ILE A 71 11.94 7.92 -15.26
C ILE A 71 12.52 8.71 -16.42
N GLU A 72 12.20 8.28 -17.62
CA GLU A 72 12.57 8.91 -18.87
C GLU A 72 11.32 9.25 -19.68
N VAL A 73 11.43 10.22 -20.59
CA VAL A 73 10.36 10.62 -21.49
C VAL A 73 10.89 10.85 -22.89
N GLU A 74 10.23 10.26 -23.85
CA GLU A 74 10.43 10.50 -25.28
C GLU A 74 9.15 11.09 -25.83
N SER A 75 9.23 12.26 -26.46
CA SER A 75 8.05 12.92 -26.99
C SER A 75 8.41 13.86 -28.13
N GLU A 76 7.53 13.93 -29.14
CA GLU A 76 7.59 14.87 -30.23
C GLU A 76 6.22 15.51 -30.40
N LEU A 77 6.22 16.83 -30.62
CA LEU A 77 4.99 17.60 -30.78
C LEU A 77 4.17 17.08 -31.97
N GLY A 78 2.91 16.72 -31.71
CA GLY A 78 1.99 16.16 -32.72
C GLY A 78 2.07 14.63 -32.86
N GLN A 79 3.06 13.95 -32.29
CA GLN A 79 3.25 12.50 -32.44
C GLN A 79 2.92 11.69 -31.17
N GLY A 80 2.76 12.36 -30.03
CA GLY A 80 2.48 11.69 -28.75
C GLY A 80 3.68 11.65 -27.83
N SER A 81 3.57 10.86 -26.76
CA SER A 81 4.62 10.74 -25.74
C SER A 81 4.79 9.29 -25.29
N THR A 82 6.01 8.92 -24.94
CA THR A 82 6.33 7.67 -24.27
C THR A 82 7.03 7.99 -22.96
N PHE A 83 6.42 7.58 -21.86
CA PHE A 83 7.01 7.61 -20.52
C PHE A 83 7.57 6.24 -20.18
N ILE A 84 8.81 6.20 -19.72
CA ILE A 84 9.55 4.97 -19.45
C ILE A 84 10.05 5.01 -18.01
N LEU A 85 9.68 4.02 -17.21
CA LEU A 85 10.12 3.84 -15.84
C LEU A 85 11.06 2.65 -15.79
N TYR A 86 12.22 2.85 -15.24
CA TYR A 86 13.18 1.80 -14.92
C TYR A 86 13.19 1.56 -13.42
N LEU A 87 12.82 0.37 -12.99
CA LEU A 87 12.88 -0.05 -11.60
C LEU A 87 13.91 -1.15 -11.44
N PRO A 88 14.71 -1.17 -10.37
CA PRO A 88 15.67 -2.26 -10.14
C PRO A 88 14.94 -3.60 -10.11
N ASN A 89 15.41 -4.55 -10.91
CA ASN A 89 14.93 -5.92 -10.89
C ASN A 89 15.54 -6.60 -9.64
N ARG A 90 14.99 -6.27 -8.47
CA ARG A 90 15.36 -6.98 -7.25
C ARG A 90 14.75 -8.37 -7.34
N GLN A 91 15.54 -9.35 -7.74
CA GLN A 91 15.18 -10.73 -7.48
C GLN A 91 15.02 -10.82 -5.96
N VAL A 92 13.79 -11.02 -5.52
CA VAL A 92 13.57 -11.53 -4.18
C VAL A 92 14.26 -12.89 -4.20
N GLN A 93 15.46 -12.99 -3.61
CA GLN A 93 15.97 -14.29 -3.24
C GLN A 93 14.84 -14.87 -2.40
N GLU A 94 14.20 -15.92 -2.89
CA GLU A 94 13.41 -16.77 -2.03
C GLU A 94 14.33 -17.11 -0.87
N VAL A 95 14.11 -16.46 0.25
CA VAL A 95 14.67 -16.93 1.49
C VAL A 95 14.00 -18.28 1.65
N VAL A 96 14.74 -19.33 1.29
CA VAL A 96 14.40 -20.69 1.66
C VAL A 96 14.40 -20.64 3.18
N VAL A 97 13.23 -20.39 3.73
CA VAL A 97 12.99 -20.56 5.15
C VAL A 97 13.21 -22.04 5.37
N GLY A 98 14.43 -22.37 5.80
CA GLY A 98 14.77 -23.71 6.21
C GLY A 98 13.68 -24.14 7.18
N LYS A 99 13.04 -25.26 6.88
CA LYS A 99 12.16 -25.95 7.81
C LYS A 99 12.89 -25.99 9.14
N ARG A 100 12.51 -25.14 10.08
CA ARG A 100 12.84 -25.36 11.47
C ARG A 100 12.04 -26.59 11.87
N GLU A 101 12.73 -27.71 11.92
CA GLU A 101 12.24 -28.90 12.59
C GLU A 101 11.90 -28.49 14.02
N ASN A 102 10.63 -28.54 14.33
CA ASN A 102 10.13 -28.33 15.68
C ASN A 102 10.75 -29.41 16.58
N ALA A 103 11.76 -29.02 17.36
CA ALA A 103 12.14 -29.79 18.52
C ALA A 103 10.93 -29.83 19.46
N ALA A 104 10.34 -31.01 19.58
CA ALA A 104 9.27 -31.31 20.49
C ALA A 104 9.67 -31.00 21.93
N GLY A 105 8.96 -30.12 22.56
CA GLY A 105 9.03 -29.79 23.99
C GLY A 105 7.66 -29.43 24.51
N ASN A 106 6.88 -30.44 24.73
CA ASN A 106 5.79 -30.70 25.67
C ASN A 106 5.23 -29.52 26.50
N MET A 107 3.96 -29.17 26.31
CA MET A 107 2.85 -29.25 27.30
C MET A 107 1.58 -28.60 26.74
N GLY A 108 0.46 -29.28 26.86
CA GLY A 108 -0.88 -29.00 26.44
C GLY A 108 -1.34 -27.55 26.48
N VAL A 109 -1.30 -26.90 25.32
CA VAL A 109 -2.10 -25.73 25.00
C VAL A 109 -2.93 -26.16 23.78
N GLU A 110 -4.24 -26.09 23.90
CA GLU A 110 -5.17 -26.28 22.80
C GLU A 110 -4.64 -25.52 21.59
N ASN A 111 -4.39 -26.25 20.50
CA ASN A 111 -3.88 -25.68 19.24
C ASN A 111 -5.02 -24.92 18.55
N ARG A 112 -5.49 -23.85 19.21
CA ARG A 112 -6.49 -22.94 18.67
C ARG A 112 -5.81 -22.03 17.66
N GLN A 113 -6.25 -22.11 16.44
CA GLN A 113 -5.81 -21.19 15.39
C GLN A 113 -6.05 -19.74 15.84
N LYS A 114 -5.01 -18.91 15.80
CA LYS A 114 -5.06 -17.50 16.21
C LYS A 114 -6.05 -16.71 15.35
N LYS A 115 -6.82 -15.83 15.99
CA LYS A 115 -7.84 -14.99 15.34
C LYS A 115 -7.30 -13.60 15.07
N ILE A 116 -7.37 -13.16 13.81
CA ILE A 116 -7.02 -11.79 13.40
C ILE A 116 -8.29 -11.06 12.97
N LEU A 117 -8.56 -9.92 13.59
CA LEU A 117 -9.62 -9.01 13.16
C LEU A 117 -9.06 -7.97 12.19
N ILE A 118 -9.62 -7.89 11.00
CA ILE A 118 -9.26 -6.91 9.97
C ILE A 118 -10.38 -5.88 9.87
N ALA A 119 -10.09 -4.63 10.20
CA ALA A 119 -10.96 -3.49 9.98
C ALA A 119 -10.44 -2.74 8.74
N GLU A 120 -11.15 -2.86 7.64
CA GLU A 120 -10.80 -2.28 6.31
C GLU A 120 -12.11 -2.04 5.55
N ASP A 121 -12.32 -0.81 5.07
CA ASP A 121 -13.54 -0.42 4.34
C ASP A 121 -13.51 -0.81 2.86
N VAL A 122 -12.33 -1.07 2.30
CA VAL A 122 -12.15 -1.51 0.92
C VAL A 122 -12.08 -3.03 0.85
N GLU A 123 -13.16 -3.66 0.37
CA GLU A 123 -13.29 -5.12 0.28
C GLU A 123 -12.16 -5.78 -0.51
N SER A 124 -11.67 -5.16 -1.59
CA SER A 124 -10.55 -5.70 -2.38
C SER A 124 -9.25 -5.76 -1.58
N SER A 125 -8.99 -4.78 -0.70
CA SER A 125 -7.83 -4.78 0.21
C SER A 125 -7.95 -5.91 1.23
N TYR A 126 -9.13 -6.06 1.85
CA TYR A 126 -9.41 -7.18 2.73
C TYR A 126 -9.19 -8.53 2.04
N LEU A 127 -9.72 -8.72 0.82
CA LEU A 127 -9.61 -9.98 0.09
C LEU A 127 -8.16 -10.38 -0.18
N GLN A 128 -7.28 -9.41 -0.48
CA GLN A 128 -5.85 -9.66 -0.67
C GLN A 128 -5.21 -10.17 0.63
N ILE A 129 -5.44 -9.48 1.75
CA ILE A 129 -4.91 -9.87 3.06
C ILE A 129 -5.44 -11.25 3.47
N ASN A 130 -6.76 -11.45 3.32
CA ASN A 130 -7.41 -12.71 3.66
C ASN A 130 -6.87 -13.89 2.84
N ALA A 131 -6.70 -13.72 1.53
CA ALA A 131 -6.16 -14.77 0.66
C ALA A 131 -4.77 -15.24 1.11
N PHE A 132 -3.97 -14.32 1.65
CA PHE A 132 -2.62 -14.58 2.11
C PHE A 132 -2.57 -15.21 3.53
N LEU A 133 -3.42 -14.74 4.44
CA LEU A 133 -3.36 -15.12 5.86
C LEU A 133 -4.29 -16.28 6.26
N LYS A 134 -5.38 -16.55 5.53
CA LYS A 134 -6.43 -17.52 5.89
C LYS A 134 -5.98 -18.96 6.07
N LYS A 135 -4.81 -19.32 5.58
CA LYS A 135 -4.26 -20.68 5.74
C LYS A 135 -3.72 -20.92 7.15
N GLU A 136 -3.28 -19.85 7.82
CA GLU A 136 -2.58 -19.92 9.10
C GLU A 136 -3.40 -19.33 10.25
N TYR A 137 -4.32 -18.39 9.92
CA TYR A 137 -5.10 -17.64 10.90
C TYR A 137 -6.60 -17.72 10.62
N THR A 138 -7.41 -17.61 11.66
CA THR A 138 -8.85 -17.36 11.53
C THR A 138 -9.05 -15.87 11.29
N ILE A 139 -9.59 -15.49 10.14
CA ILE A 139 -9.76 -14.09 9.75
C ILE A 139 -11.19 -13.64 10.00
N LEU A 140 -11.33 -12.53 10.74
CA LEU A 140 -12.59 -11.80 10.93
C LEU A 140 -12.48 -10.48 10.19
N TRP A 141 -13.51 -10.06 9.47
CA TRP A 141 -13.51 -8.80 8.74
C TRP A 141 -14.69 -7.92 9.12
N VAL A 142 -14.41 -6.62 9.20
CA VAL A 142 -15.42 -5.58 9.44
C VAL A 142 -15.09 -4.32 8.62
N PRO A 143 -16.12 -3.60 8.12
CA PRO A 143 -15.92 -2.49 7.18
C PRO A 143 -15.69 -1.11 7.81
N ASN A 144 -15.65 -0.99 9.13
CA ASN A 144 -15.46 0.28 9.83
C ASN A 144 -15.05 0.10 11.29
N GLY A 145 -14.63 1.20 11.92
CA GLY A 145 -14.15 1.18 13.29
C GLY A 145 -15.21 0.88 14.36
N GLU A 146 -16.47 1.21 14.11
CA GLU A 146 -17.56 0.89 15.06
C GLU A 146 -17.78 -0.61 15.14
N GLU A 147 -17.86 -1.28 13.99
CA GLU A 147 -17.96 -2.72 13.92
C GLU A 147 -16.67 -3.41 14.44
N ALA A 148 -15.49 -2.76 14.30
CA ALA A 148 -14.26 -3.27 14.88
C ALA A 148 -14.33 -3.33 16.42
N VAL A 149 -14.82 -2.29 17.07
CA VAL A 149 -15.02 -2.28 18.53
C VAL A 149 -16.01 -3.35 18.96
N LYS A 150 -17.17 -3.47 18.27
CA LYS A 150 -18.18 -4.49 18.56
C LYS A 150 -17.63 -5.91 18.38
N SER A 151 -16.93 -6.13 17.28
CA SER A 151 -16.33 -7.42 16.95
C SER A 151 -15.21 -7.79 17.93
N PHE A 152 -14.39 -6.84 18.34
CA PHE A 152 -13.37 -7.06 19.38
C PHE A 152 -13.97 -7.59 20.68
N ILE A 153 -15.06 -6.99 21.16
CA ILE A 153 -15.72 -7.43 22.42
C ILE A 153 -16.31 -8.83 22.28
N ARG A 154 -16.95 -9.12 21.13
CA ARG A 154 -17.65 -10.38 20.90
C ARG A 154 -16.73 -11.55 20.61
N GLU A 155 -15.76 -11.35 19.71
CA GLU A 155 -14.95 -12.41 19.11
C GLU A 155 -13.62 -12.64 19.84
N LYS A 156 -13.15 -11.66 20.61
CA LYS A 156 -11.87 -11.67 21.33
C LYS A 156 -10.72 -12.11 20.42
N PRO A 157 -10.39 -11.33 19.39
CA PRO A 157 -9.28 -11.65 18.49
C PRO A 157 -7.95 -11.61 19.23
N ASP A 158 -6.95 -12.30 18.69
CA ASP A 158 -5.58 -12.30 19.21
C ASP A 158 -4.76 -11.10 18.69
N LEU A 159 -5.19 -10.49 17.56
CA LEU A 159 -4.55 -9.31 16.95
C LEU A 159 -5.57 -8.56 16.08
N ILE A 160 -5.38 -7.24 15.97
CA ILE A 160 -6.21 -6.38 15.12
C ILE A 160 -5.34 -5.68 14.06
N LEU A 161 -5.71 -5.82 12.79
CA LEU A 161 -5.25 -4.96 11.70
C LEU A 161 -6.29 -3.87 11.52
N MET A 162 -5.88 -2.61 11.68
CA MET A 162 -6.78 -1.47 11.75
C MET A 162 -6.45 -0.46 10.64
N ASP A 163 -7.28 -0.34 9.62
CA ASP A 163 -7.16 0.81 8.71
C ASP A 163 -7.50 2.10 9.48
N ILE A 164 -6.74 3.14 9.23
CA ILE A 164 -6.96 4.44 9.86
C ILE A 164 -8.12 5.17 9.23
N ARG A 165 -8.28 5.06 7.89
CA ARG A 165 -9.31 5.82 7.17
C ARG A 165 -10.51 4.97 6.83
N MET A 166 -11.49 4.96 7.70
CA MET A 166 -12.75 4.25 7.50
C MET A 166 -13.94 5.17 7.74
N PRO A 167 -15.10 4.90 7.09
CA PRO A 167 -16.34 5.63 7.35
C PRO A 167 -16.89 5.30 8.74
N VAL A 168 -17.89 6.07 9.19
CA VAL A 168 -18.61 5.95 10.46
C VAL A 168 -17.72 6.22 11.67
N MET A 169 -16.67 5.44 11.87
CA MET A 169 -15.66 5.60 12.91
C MET A 169 -14.29 5.23 12.31
N ASN A 170 -13.35 6.16 12.39
CA ASN A 170 -11.98 5.94 11.90
C ASN A 170 -11.19 5.03 12.85
N GLY A 171 -10.04 4.52 12.37
CA GLY A 171 -9.22 3.57 13.11
C GLY A 171 -8.61 4.13 14.40
N ILE A 172 -8.28 5.43 14.43
CA ILE A 172 -7.75 6.11 15.63
C ILE A 172 -8.81 6.10 16.74
N GLN A 173 -10.04 6.47 16.41
CA GLN A 173 -11.15 6.47 17.36
C GLN A 173 -11.49 5.06 17.84
N ALA A 174 -11.46 4.08 16.92
CA ALA A 174 -11.68 2.67 17.26
C ALA A 174 -10.59 2.15 18.19
N THR A 175 -9.32 2.44 17.90
CA THR A 175 -8.17 2.08 18.75
C THR A 175 -8.32 2.66 20.14
N ALA A 176 -8.62 3.95 20.30
CA ALA A 176 -8.82 4.57 21.60
C ALA A 176 -9.94 3.90 22.41
N LYS A 177 -11.06 3.52 21.76
CA LYS A 177 -12.15 2.79 22.41
C LYS A 177 -11.75 1.37 22.82
N ILE A 178 -11.00 0.66 21.98
CA ILE A 178 -10.49 -0.67 22.30
C ILE A 178 -9.48 -0.60 23.46
N ARG A 179 -8.62 0.41 23.48
CA ARG A 179 -7.65 0.64 24.56
C ARG A 179 -8.30 0.97 25.90
N ALA A 180 -9.47 1.60 25.90
CA ALA A 180 -10.26 1.79 27.12
C ALA A 180 -10.80 0.47 27.69
N ILE A 181 -10.84 -0.60 26.89
CA ILE A 181 -11.33 -1.94 27.31
C ILE A 181 -10.14 -2.89 27.56
N SER A 182 -9.12 -2.85 26.72
CA SER A 182 -7.94 -3.71 26.79
C SER A 182 -6.68 -2.96 26.38
N GLN A 183 -5.67 -3.02 27.25
CA GLN A 183 -4.33 -2.46 26.97
C GLN A 183 -3.40 -3.46 26.26
N GLU A 184 -3.75 -4.73 26.24
CA GLU A 184 -2.84 -5.82 25.86
C GLU A 184 -2.99 -6.27 24.40
N ILE A 185 -4.19 -6.16 23.81
CA ILE A 185 -4.42 -6.63 22.44
C ILE A 185 -3.49 -5.93 21.45
N PRO A 186 -2.69 -6.64 20.63
CA PRO A 186 -1.91 -6.01 19.61
C PRO A 186 -2.80 -5.36 18.54
N ILE A 187 -2.54 -4.09 18.23
CA ILE A 187 -3.21 -3.33 17.18
C ILE A 187 -2.16 -2.77 16.23
N ILE A 188 -2.17 -3.25 14.99
CA ILE A 188 -1.31 -2.77 13.92
C ILE A 188 -2.14 -1.86 13.03
N ALA A 189 -1.76 -0.58 12.97
CA ALA A 189 -2.41 0.38 12.10
C ALA A 189 -1.93 0.23 10.65
N ILE A 190 -2.84 0.31 9.70
CA ILE A 190 -2.56 0.31 8.27
C ILE A 190 -3.01 1.65 7.70
N THR A 191 -2.12 2.40 7.04
CA THR A 191 -2.45 3.75 6.55
C THR A 191 -1.72 4.08 5.25
N ALA A 192 -2.32 4.91 4.41
CA ALA A 192 -1.65 5.48 3.24
C ALA A 192 -0.56 6.52 3.62
N TYR A 193 -0.52 6.98 4.88
CA TYR A 193 0.28 8.12 5.32
C TYR A 193 1.05 7.86 6.62
N ALA A 194 1.85 6.79 6.69
CA ALA A 194 2.58 6.42 7.91
C ALA A 194 3.61 7.47 8.39
N PHE A 195 4.13 8.28 7.47
CA PHE A 195 5.14 9.31 7.78
C PHE A 195 4.55 10.72 7.96
N CYS A 196 3.24 10.83 8.14
CA CYS A 196 2.50 12.07 8.39
C CYS A 196 1.98 12.06 9.84
N PRO A 197 1.46 13.19 10.34
CA PRO A 197 0.85 13.30 11.68
C PRO A 197 -0.20 12.23 11.99
N GLU A 198 -0.72 11.55 10.99
CA GLU A 198 -1.71 10.49 11.11
C GLU A 198 -1.12 9.19 11.66
N GLY A 199 0.11 8.84 11.26
CA GLY A 199 0.84 7.69 11.82
C GLY A 199 1.21 7.91 13.29
N GLU A 200 1.69 9.11 13.63
CA GLU A 200 2.00 9.49 15.02
C GLU A 200 0.75 9.42 15.91
N ARG A 201 -0.37 9.98 15.43
CA ARG A 201 -1.66 9.90 16.15
C ARG A 201 -2.17 8.48 16.35
N ALA A 202 -1.88 7.56 15.43
CA ALA A 202 -2.24 6.16 15.58
C ALA A 202 -1.46 5.52 16.73
N LEU A 203 -0.16 5.80 16.84
CA LEU A 203 0.68 5.36 17.96
C LEU A 203 0.24 6.00 19.29
N GLU A 204 -0.04 7.29 19.30
CA GLU A 204 -0.56 8.00 20.47
C GLU A 204 -1.92 7.45 20.94
N ALA A 205 -2.77 7.01 20.01
CA ALA A 205 -4.03 6.35 20.32
C ALA A 205 -3.86 4.94 20.89
N GLY A 206 -2.65 4.39 20.82
CA GLY A 206 -2.29 3.10 21.38
C GLY A 206 -2.12 1.98 20.35
N CYS A 207 -1.94 2.25 19.07
CA CYS A 207 -1.48 1.24 18.13
C CYS A 207 -0.05 0.81 18.49
N ASN A 208 0.24 -0.48 18.34
CA ASN A 208 1.57 -1.04 18.62
C ASN A 208 2.55 -0.74 17.48
N GLU A 209 2.04 -0.70 16.25
CA GLU A 209 2.84 -0.46 15.05
C GLU A 209 2.01 0.20 13.95
N VAL A 210 2.68 0.83 12.99
CA VAL A 210 2.06 1.48 11.82
C VAL A 210 2.72 0.99 10.53
N ILE A 211 1.93 0.45 9.63
CA ILE A 211 2.35 0.00 8.29
C ILE A 211 1.81 0.95 7.23
N ALA A 212 2.71 1.47 6.38
CA ALA A 212 2.34 2.32 5.24
C ALA A 212 1.86 1.50 4.05
N LYS A 213 0.71 1.83 3.48
CA LYS A 213 0.28 1.38 2.14
C LYS A 213 1.08 2.14 1.06
N PRO A 214 1.57 1.49 -0.04
CA PRO A 214 1.53 0.04 -0.27
C PRO A 214 2.63 -0.71 0.51
N TYR A 215 2.31 -1.91 0.96
CA TYR A 215 3.24 -2.78 1.69
C TYR A 215 3.29 -4.17 1.06
N PRO A 216 4.43 -4.88 1.10
CA PRO A 216 4.51 -6.28 0.77
C PRO A 216 3.74 -7.12 1.80
N LEU A 217 2.99 -8.12 1.36
CA LEU A 217 2.22 -9.00 2.26
C LEU A 217 3.13 -9.81 3.21
N GLU A 218 4.33 -10.13 2.77
CA GLU A 218 5.36 -10.77 3.57
C GLU A 218 5.75 -9.92 4.78
N LYS A 219 5.93 -8.60 4.57
CA LYS A 219 6.23 -7.67 5.67
C LYS A 219 5.07 -7.58 6.67
N LEU A 220 3.83 -7.57 6.17
CA LEU A 220 2.65 -7.61 7.04
C LEU A 220 2.65 -8.88 7.89
N LYS A 221 2.96 -10.03 7.29
CA LYS A 221 3.04 -11.31 8.00
C LYS A 221 4.14 -11.33 9.05
N GLU A 222 5.36 -10.89 8.71
CA GLU A 222 6.46 -10.75 9.67
C GLU A 222 6.08 -9.88 10.87
N THR A 223 5.39 -8.77 10.62
CA THR A 223 4.90 -7.90 11.69
C THR A 223 3.87 -8.63 12.55
N ILE A 224 2.89 -9.33 11.96
CA ILE A 224 1.90 -10.11 12.70
C ILE A 224 2.57 -11.18 13.58
N GLU A 225 3.54 -11.91 13.05
CA GLU A 225 4.28 -12.96 13.77
C GLU A 225 5.09 -12.43 14.96
N THR A 226 5.46 -11.15 14.94
CA THR A 226 6.15 -10.48 16.06
C THR A 226 5.24 -10.31 17.28
N TYR A 227 3.93 -10.21 17.04
CA TYR A 227 2.94 -9.93 18.09
C TYR A 227 2.08 -11.13 18.50
N LEU A 228 2.14 -12.27 17.80
CA LEU A 228 1.36 -13.50 18.05
C LEU A 228 2.19 -14.68 18.53
#